data_69bc61099d9cdd4cd908b9e103dcf3c9
#
_entry.id   69bc61099d9cdd4cd908b9e103dcf3c9
#
_cell.length_a   1.000
_cell.length_b   1.000
_cell.length_c   1.000
_cell.angle_alpha   90.00
_cell.angle_beta   90.00
_cell.angle_gamma   90.00
#
_symmetry.space_group_name_H-M   'P 1'
#
loop_
_entity.id
_entity.type
_entity.pdbx_description
1 polymer ?
#
loop_
_entity_poly.entity_id
_entity_poly.type
_entity_poly.pdbx_seq_one_letter_code
_entity_poly.pdbx_strand_id
1 'polypeptide(L)'
;MKKLILTLSLFALVLGAQAQSKSIAALKDRYKSNDDFFHMELGGNFMNFAEGFKIDLDKNDMATVAKSVEKLNFLTLPEGAPALAEYKTLQKGLERENYDLLMEASEGKSGVLIYGKGARTFSDLVILVGDEKEGDLIVVELKGSFTQEMLAKAKGQMN
;
A
#
# COMPACT_ATOMS: atom_id res chain seq x y z
N MET A 1 26.75 28.36 -15.79
CA MET A 1 26.88 26.92 -15.49
C MET A 1 26.45 26.57 -14.05
N LYS A 2 26.88 27.27 -13.02
CA LYS A 2 26.47 26.99 -11.62
C LYS A 2 24.95 27.06 -11.39
N LYS A 3 24.23 27.99 -12.04
CA LYS A 3 22.77 28.10 -11.92
C LYS A 3 22.03 26.93 -12.60
N LEU A 4 22.57 26.36 -13.65
CA LEU A 4 21.98 25.24 -14.39
C LEU A 4 22.14 23.94 -13.61
N ILE A 5 23.25 23.75 -12.91
CA ILE A 5 23.51 22.61 -12.03
C ILE A 5 22.60 22.67 -10.81
N LEU A 6 22.37 23.88 -10.25
CA LEU A 6 21.48 24.06 -9.11
C LEU A 6 20.01 23.76 -9.47
N THR A 7 19.57 24.16 -10.68
CA THR A 7 18.22 23.89 -11.16
C THR A 7 18.02 22.41 -11.45
N LEU A 8 19.03 21.73 -11.98
CA LEU A 8 18.99 20.30 -12.26
C LEU A 8 18.96 19.46 -10.97
N SER A 9 19.73 19.87 -9.94
CA SER A 9 19.71 19.21 -8.63
C SER A 9 18.40 19.43 -7.87
N LEU A 10 17.74 20.58 -8.04
CA LEU A 10 16.42 20.84 -7.46
C LEU A 10 15.33 20.00 -8.16
N PHE A 11 15.44 19.79 -9.46
CA PHE A 11 14.52 18.95 -10.23
C PHE A 11 14.68 17.46 -9.87
N ALA A 12 15.90 16.99 -9.57
CA ALA A 12 16.16 15.62 -9.11
C ALA A 12 15.57 15.35 -7.72
N LEU A 13 15.46 16.37 -6.85
CA LEU A 13 14.83 16.26 -5.54
C LEU A 13 13.29 16.13 -5.62
N VAL A 14 12.67 16.66 -6.67
CA VAL A 14 11.21 16.55 -6.87
C VAL A 14 10.80 15.20 -7.45
N LEU A 15 11.68 14.52 -8.19
CA LEU A 15 11.43 13.18 -8.73
C LEU A 15 11.56 12.07 -7.66
N GLY A 16 12.08 12.39 -6.47
CA GLY A 16 12.16 11.46 -5.33
C GLY A 16 10.87 11.29 -4.53
N ALA A 17 9.79 12.03 -4.86
CA ALA A 17 8.56 12.05 -4.06
C ALA A 17 7.60 10.84 -4.29
N GLN A 18 7.98 9.90 -5.12
CA GLN A 18 7.24 8.63 -5.35
C GLN A 18 7.93 7.43 -4.69
N ALA A 19 8.69 7.66 -3.63
CA ALA A 19 9.36 6.58 -2.94
C ALA A 19 8.35 5.69 -2.21
N GLN A 20 8.54 4.39 -2.32
CA GLN A 20 7.90 3.38 -1.47
C GLN A 20 8.02 3.77 -0.01
N SER A 21 7.04 3.44 0.83
CA SER A 21 7.14 3.62 2.28
C SER A 21 8.43 2.99 2.80
N LYS A 22 9.19 3.77 3.57
CA LYS A 22 10.46 3.30 4.17
C LYS A 22 10.22 2.15 5.13
N SER A 23 9.10 2.17 5.84
CA SER A 23 8.70 1.11 6.77
C SER A 23 8.39 -0.19 6.04
N ILE A 24 7.70 -0.13 4.90
CA ILE A 24 7.41 -1.30 4.06
C ILE A 24 8.69 -1.80 3.40
N ALA A 25 9.55 -0.92 2.90
CA ALA A 25 10.84 -1.30 2.34
C ALA A 25 11.72 -2.01 3.38
N ALA A 26 11.77 -1.50 4.62
CA ALA A 26 12.52 -2.13 5.71
C ALA A 26 11.96 -3.50 6.10
N LEU A 27 10.62 -3.68 6.08
CA LEU A 27 9.99 -4.98 6.29
C LEU A 27 10.41 -5.98 5.20
N LYS A 28 10.29 -5.58 3.94
CA LYS A 28 10.71 -6.39 2.79
C LYS A 28 12.17 -6.80 2.91
N ASP A 29 13.05 -5.87 3.26
CA ASP A 29 14.50 -6.13 3.38
C ASP A 29 14.82 -7.14 4.50
N ARG A 30 14.05 -7.15 5.59
CA ARG A 30 14.23 -8.12 6.67
C ARG A 30 13.90 -9.55 6.26
N TYR A 31 12.88 -9.72 5.44
CA TYR A 31 12.33 -11.04 5.12
C TYR A 31 12.68 -11.56 3.72
N LYS A 32 13.27 -10.73 2.83
CA LYS A 32 13.57 -11.10 1.44
C LYS A 32 14.43 -12.34 1.23
N SER A 33 15.17 -12.77 2.25
CA SER A 33 15.99 -13.98 2.21
C SER A 33 15.31 -15.21 2.81
N ASN A 34 14.05 -15.08 3.26
CA ASN A 34 13.27 -16.19 3.76
C ASN A 34 12.46 -16.80 2.61
N ASP A 35 12.56 -18.11 2.43
CA ASP A 35 11.93 -18.83 1.30
C ASP A 35 10.39 -18.79 1.37
N ASP A 36 9.81 -18.64 2.55
CA ASP A 36 8.36 -18.54 2.77
C ASP A 36 7.83 -17.08 2.70
N PHE A 37 8.72 -16.11 2.48
CA PHE A 37 8.31 -14.73 2.30
C PHE A 37 7.77 -14.51 0.91
N PHE A 38 6.47 -14.22 0.80
CA PHE A 38 5.87 -13.90 -0.48
C PHE A 38 5.86 -12.39 -0.73
N HIS A 39 6.34 -11.99 -1.87
CA HIS A 39 6.30 -10.62 -2.35
C HIS A 39 5.95 -10.58 -3.83
N MET A 40 4.98 -9.74 -4.17
CA MET A 40 4.57 -9.47 -5.54
C MET A 40 4.51 -7.96 -5.78
N GLU A 41 5.10 -7.52 -6.88
CA GLU A 41 5.06 -6.14 -7.31
C GLU A 41 4.50 -6.06 -8.73
N LEU A 42 3.43 -5.30 -8.91
CA LEU A 42 2.79 -5.03 -10.18
C LEU A 42 2.86 -3.53 -10.45
N GLY A 43 3.41 -3.15 -11.59
CA GLY A 43 3.51 -1.78 -12.06
C GLY A 43 2.94 -1.61 -13.45
N GLY A 44 2.79 -0.37 -13.92
CA GLY A 44 2.30 -0.09 -15.25
C GLY A 44 0.80 -0.39 -15.40
N ASN A 45 0.40 -1.03 -16.47
CA ASN A 45 -1.00 -1.28 -16.78
C ASN A 45 -1.58 -2.44 -15.94
N PHE A 46 -1.79 -2.22 -14.64
CA PHE A 46 -2.45 -3.20 -13.76
C PHE A 46 -3.78 -3.67 -14.32
N MET A 47 -4.55 -2.78 -14.97
CA MET A 47 -5.81 -3.13 -15.63
C MET A 47 -5.62 -4.16 -16.75
N ASN A 48 -4.60 -4.01 -17.58
CA ASN A 48 -4.31 -5.01 -18.63
C ASN A 48 -3.96 -6.38 -18.04
N PHE A 49 -3.30 -6.39 -16.88
CA PHE A 49 -3.03 -7.62 -16.16
C PHE A 49 -4.32 -8.25 -15.63
N ALA A 50 -5.20 -7.46 -15.01
CA ALA A 50 -6.49 -7.93 -14.50
C ALA A 50 -7.40 -8.47 -15.62
N GLU A 51 -7.44 -7.81 -16.78
CA GLU A 51 -8.15 -8.26 -17.98
C GLU A 51 -7.61 -9.60 -18.49
N GLY A 52 -6.29 -9.78 -18.49
CA GLY A 52 -5.65 -11.05 -18.89
C GLY A 52 -6.07 -12.23 -18.01
N PHE A 53 -6.39 -12.01 -16.74
CA PHE A 53 -6.92 -13.01 -15.81
C PHE A 53 -8.45 -13.11 -15.80
N LYS A 54 -9.15 -12.39 -16.70
CA LYS A 54 -10.62 -12.36 -16.78
C LYS A 54 -11.28 -11.97 -15.43
N ILE A 55 -10.62 -11.11 -14.67
CA ILE A 55 -11.18 -10.54 -13.45
C ILE A 55 -12.18 -9.47 -13.89
N ASP A 56 -13.46 -9.72 -13.67
CA ASP A 56 -14.54 -8.79 -14.01
C ASP A 56 -14.56 -7.63 -13.01
N LEU A 57 -13.81 -6.56 -13.33
CA LEU A 57 -13.73 -5.35 -12.52
C LEU A 57 -14.81 -4.32 -12.91
N ASP A 58 -15.55 -4.55 -14.00
CA ASP A 58 -16.47 -3.54 -14.56
C ASP A 58 -17.79 -3.39 -13.80
N LYS A 59 -18.12 -4.31 -12.91
CA LYS A 59 -19.45 -4.34 -12.25
C LYS A 59 -19.50 -3.67 -10.88
N ASN A 60 -18.38 -3.21 -10.33
CA ASN A 60 -18.32 -2.67 -8.99
C ASN A 60 -17.54 -1.36 -8.92
N ASP A 61 -17.85 -0.51 -7.92
CA ASP A 61 -17.08 0.72 -7.63
C ASP A 61 -15.60 0.46 -7.35
N MET A 62 -15.23 -0.80 -7.03
CA MET A 62 -13.86 -1.27 -6.95
C MET A 62 -13.11 -1.13 -8.29
N ALA A 63 -13.81 -1.21 -9.43
CA ALA A 63 -13.22 -0.97 -10.74
C ALA A 63 -12.65 0.44 -10.86
N THR A 64 -13.31 1.43 -10.28
CA THR A 64 -12.84 2.82 -10.29
C THR A 64 -11.55 2.97 -9.47
N VAL A 65 -11.47 2.30 -8.31
CA VAL A 65 -10.25 2.27 -7.50
C VAL A 65 -9.14 1.55 -8.25
N ALA A 66 -9.42 0.39 -8.85
CA ALA A 66 -8.44 -0.39 -9.61
C ALA A 66 -7.86 0.38 -10.82
N LYS A 67 -8.67 1.16 -11.53
CA LYS A 67 -8.23 2.03 -12.63
C LYS A 67 -7.30 3.16 -12.18
N SER A 68 -7.35 3.52 -10.90
CA SER A 68 -6.49 4.55 -10.31
C SER A 68 -5.17 4.00 -9.78
N VAL A 69 -4.99 2.68 -9.79
CA VAL A 69 -3.76 2.03 -9.34
C VAL A 69 -2.71 2.07 -10.45
N GLU A 70 -1.59 2.70 -10.16
CA GLU A 70 -0.40 2.73 -11.03
C GLU A 70 0.60 1.66 -10.63
N LYS A 71 0.68 1.32 -9.35
CA LYS A 71 1.57 0.32 -8.81
C LYS A 71 0.94 -0.37 -7.61
N LEU A 72 1.13 -1.68 -7.52
CA LEU A 72 0.71 -2.49 -6.39
C LEU A 72 1.91 -3.27 -5.86
N ASN A 73 2.12 -3.21 -4.55
CA ASN A 73 2.99 -4.08 -3.79
C ASN A 73 2.14 -4.96 -2.87
N PHE A 74 2.35 -6.24 -2.89
CA PHE A 74 1.70 -7.20 -2.01
C PHE A 74 2.77 -8.02 -1.31
N LEU A 75 2.67 -8.13 0.02
CA LEU A 75 3.60 -8.93 0.81
C LEU A 75 2.81 -9.73 1.85
N THR A 76 3.27 -10.96 2.10
CA THR A 76 2.87 -11.74 3.27
C THR A 76 4.10 -12.17 4.05
N LEU A 77 4.02 -12.10 5.37
CA LEU A 77 5.11 -12.58 6.21
C LEU A 77 5.22 -14.10 6.15
N PRO A 78 6.45 -14.64 6.34
CA PRO A 78 6.65 -16.07 6.44
C PRO A 78 6.03 -16.63 7.74
N GLU A 79 5.68 -17.90 7.71
CA GLU A 79 5.20 -18.62 8.88
C GLU A 79 6.20 -18.50 10.06
N GLY A 80 5.69 -18.27 11.26
CA GLY A 80 6.49 -18.09 12.46
C GLY A 80 7.14 -16.70 12.62
N ALA A 81 6.96 -15.79 11.68
CA ALA A 81 7.36 -14.39 11.85
C ALA A 81 6.54 -13.73 12.98
N PRO A 82 7.11 -12.74 13.71
CA PRO A 82 6.41 -12.02 14.77
C PRO A 82 5.39 -11.02 14.21
N ALA A 83 4.34 -11.49 13.54
CA ALA A 83 3.38 -10.71 12.78
C ALA A 83 2.78 -9.54 13.57
N LEU A 84 2.40 -9.76 14.83
CA LEU A 84 1.85 -8.70 15.68
C LEU A 84 2.87 -7.59 15.98
N ALA A 85 4.14 -7.94 16.19
CA ALA A 85 5.20 -6.97 16.42
C ALA A 85 5.48 -6.16 15.14
N GLU A 86 5.51 -6.82 13.99
CA GLU A 86 5.68 -6.17 12.69
C GLU A 86 4.49 -5.27 12.33
N TYR A 87 3.27 -5.72 12.60
CA TYR A 87 2.07 -4.92 12.44
C TYR A 87 2.14 -3.60 13.21
N LYS A 88 2.47 -3.65 14.51
CA LYS A 88 2.65 -2.47 15.36
C LYS A 88 3.82 -1.58 14.90
N THR A 89 4.89 -2.18 14.41
CA THR A 89 6.05 -1.45 13.88
C THR A 89 5.68 -0.70 12.61
N LEU A 90 4.92 -1.34 11.71
CA LEU A 90 4.42 -0.70 10.49
C LEU A 90 3.47 0.45 10.81
N GLN A 91 2.51 0.29 11.74
CA GLN A 91 1.62 1.37 12.16
C GLN A 91 2.41 2.62 12.56
N LYS A 92 3.33 2.47 13.50
CA LYS A 92 4.18 3.58 13.98
C LYS A 92 5.06 4.17 12.88
N GLY A 93 5.54 3.33 11.98
CA GLY A 93 6.36 3.75 10.85
C GLY A 93 5.57 4.60 9.86
N LEU A 94 4.39 4.15 9.47
CA LEU A 94 3.52 4.87 8.54
C LEU A 94 3.10 6.23 9.10
N GLU A 95 2.74 6.31 10.39
CA GLU A 95 2.43 7.57 11.06
C GLU A 95 3.61 8.56 11.01
N ARG A 96 4.84 8.10 11.25
CA ARG A 96 6.06 8.93 11.14
C ARG A 96 6.35 9.37 9.70
N GLU A 97 5.88 8.63 8.72
CA GLU A 97 6.00 8.95 7.30
C GLU A 97 4.85 9.82 6.78
N ASN A 98 4.01 10.35 7.68
CA ASN A 98 2.84 11.20 7.40
C ASN A 98 1.76 10.48 6.58
N TYR A 99 1.53 9.21 6.87
CA TYR A 99 0.31 8.52 6.47
C TYR A 99 -0.76 8.73 7.53
N ASP A 100 -1.95 9.06 7.09
CA ASP A 100 -3.13 9.21 7.95
C ASP A 100 -3.94 7.91 7.97
N LEU A 101 -4.43 7.51 9.13
CA LEU A 101 -5.34 6.39 9.25
C LEU A 101 -6.71 6.80 8.69
N LEU A 102 -7.12 6.17 7.60
CA LEU A 102 -8.39 6.44 6.91
C LEU A 102 -9.52 5.53 7.36
N MET A 103 -9.19 4.28 7.67
CA MET A 103 -10.16 3.28 8.12
C MET A 103 -9.50 2.27 9.04
N GLU A 104 -10.25 1.90 10.06
CA GLU A 104 -9.96 0.79 10.95
C GLU A 104 -11.21 -0.08 11.06
N ALA A 105 -11.04 -1.38 10.83
CA ALA A 105 -12.06 -2.38 11.07
C ALA A 105 -11.43 -3.54 11.82
N SER A 106 -12.05 -3.98 12.90
CA SER A 106 -11.57 -5.10 13.70
C SER A 106 -12.71 -6.04 14.07
N GLU A 107 -12.44 -7.32 13.97
CA GLU A 107 -13.36 -8.37 14.40
C GLU A 107 -12.59 -9.40 15.25
N GLY A 108 -12.82 -9.37 16.56
CA GLY A 108 -12.11 -10.21 17.50
C GLY A 108 -10.61 -9.90 17.54
N LYS A 109 -9.79 -10.81 17.00
CA LYS A 109 -8.33 -10.69 16.94
C LYS A 109 -7.77 -10.38 15.55
N SER A 110 -8.66 -10.23 14.58
CA SER A 110 -8.31 -9.86 13.21
C SER A 110 -8.62 -8.38 12.98
N GLY A 111 -7.80 -7.70 12.22
CA GLY A 111 -7.97 -6.28 11.96
C GLY A 111 -7.48 -5.86 10.58
N VAL A 112 -8.16 -4.86 10.05
CA VAL A 112 -7.79 -4.19 8.80
C VAL A 112 -7.58 -2.72 9.08
N LEU A 113 -6.44 -2.19 8.72
CA LEU A 113 -6.14 -0.76 8.75
C LEU A 113 -5.87 -0.29 7.33
N ILE A 114 -6.43 0.86 6.98
CA ILE A 114 -6.14 1.54 5.73
C ILE A 114 -5.54 2.89 6.05
N TYR A 115 -4.33 3.09 5.60
CA TYR A 115 -3.59 4.34 5.67
C TYR A 115 -3.52 5.00 4.30
N GLY A 116 -3.54 6.33 4.27
CA GLY A 116 -3.38 7.11 3.05
C GLY A 116 -2.40 8.25 3.22
N LYS A 117 -1.67 8.56 2.16
CA LYS A 117 -0.76 9.70 2.11
C LYS A 117 -1.28 10.73 1.12
N GLY A 118 -1.59 11.92 1.62
CA GLY A 118 -2.17 13.01 0.84
C GLY A 118 -3.19 13.78 1.67
N ALA A 119 -3.88 14.75 1.06
CA ALA A 119 -4.90 15.56 1.74
C ALA A 119 -6.30 15.34 1.15
N ARG A 120 -6.53 15.80 -0.07
CA ARG A 120 -7.80 15.58 -0.81
C ARG A 120 -7.73 14.42 -1.78
N THR A 121 -6.53 14.18 -2.29
CA THR A 121 -6.19 13.05 -3.14
C THR A 121 -5.02 12.34 -2.49
N PHE A 122 -5.12 11.03 -2.36
CA PHE A 122 -4.07 10.19 -1.81
C PHE A 122 -3.22 9.63 -2.95
N SER A 123 -1.91 9.79 -2.84
CA SER A 123 -0.93 9.22 -3.80
C SER A 123 -0.59 7.78 -3.45
N ASP A 124 -0.73 7.44 -2.18
CA ASP A 124 -0.40 6.13 -1.65
C ASP A 124 -1.48 5.67 -0.69
N LEU A 125 -1.87 4.42 -0.80
CA LEU A 125 -2.69 3.72 0.18
C LEU A 125 -1.91 2.50 0.69
N VAL A 126 -2.00 2.26 1.98
CA VAL A 126 -1.43 1.07 2.62
C VAL A 126 -2.53 0.36 3.39
N ILE A 127 -2.73 -0.91 3.07
CA ILE A 127 -3.69 -1.77 3.74
C ILE A 127 -2.91 -2.79 4.54
N LEU A 128 -3.13 -2.82 5.84
CA LEU A 128 -2.59 -3.83 6.74
C LEU A 128 -3.72 -4.76 7.17
N VAL A 129 -3.56 -6.04 6.92
CA VAL A 129 -4.48 -7.08 7.40
C VAL A 129 -3.71 -7.97 8.35
N GLY A 130 -4.10 -7.98 9.60
CA GLY A 130 -3.47 -8.79 10.64
C GLY A 130 -4.46 -9.77 11.27
N ASP A 131 -4.03 -10.99 11.54
CA ASP A 131 -4.74 -11.96 12.34
C ASP A 131 -3.83 -12.44 13.50
N GLU A 132 -4.24 -12.13 14.74
CA GLU A 132 -3.48 -12.54 15.93
C GLU A 132 -3.56 -14.03 16.20
N LYS A 133 -4.59 -14.74 15.71
CA LYS A 133 -4.76 -16.18 15.95
C LYS A 133 -3.89 -17.00 15.02
N GLU A 134 -3.85 -16.60 13.74
CA GLU A 134 -3.10 -17.29 12.71
C GLU A 134 -1.65 -16.78 12.64
N GLY A 135 -1.39 -15.60 13.24
CA GLY A 135 -0.07 -14.99 13.23
C GLY A 135 0.29 -14.44 11.86
N ASP A 136 -0.71 -14.14 11.05
CA ASP A 136 -0.53 -13.65 9.68
C ASP A 136 -0.50 -12.12 9.63
N LEU A 137 0.31 -11.60 8.72
CA LEU A 137 0.29 -10.20 8.33
C LEU A 137 0.39 -10.09 6.81
N ILE A 138 -0.64 -9.47 6.24
CA ILE A 138 -0.68 -9.11 4.83
C ILE A 138 -0.52 -7.59 4.73
N VAL A 139 0.34 -7.15 3.85
CA VAL A 139 0.57 -5.73 3.55
C VAL A 139 0.32 -5.50 2.07
N VAL A 140 -0.58 -4.57 1.76
CA VAL A 140 -0.84 -4.12 0.39
C VAL A 140 -0.54 -2.64 0.30
N GLU A 141 0.39 -2.26 -0.56
CA GLU A 141 0.68 -0.86 -0.87
C GLU A 141 0.20 -0.56 -2.30
N LEU A 142 -0.64 0.43 -2.43
CA LEU A 142 -1.15 0.92 -3.71
C LEU A 142 -0.62 2.32 -3.95
N LYS A 143 -0.08 2.56 -5.14
CA LYS A 143 0.28 3.90 -5.63
C LYS A 143 -0.63 4.29 -6.77
N GLY A 144 -0.98 5.57 -6.80
CA GLY A 144 -1.89 6.07 -7.83
C GLY A 144 -2.50 7.42 -7.46
N SER A 145 -3.77 7.60 -7.82
CA SER A 145 -4.52 8.82 -7.51
C SER A 145 -5.90 8.45 -6.99
N PHE A 146 -6.06 8.48 -5.67
CA PHE A 146 -7.27 8.03 -4.98
C PHE A 146 -7.98 9.22 -4.33
N THR A 147 -9.23 9.46 -4.69
CA THR A 147 -10.04 10.52 -4.07
C THR A 147 -10.79 9.98 -2.85
N GLN A 148 -11.16 10.88 -1.93
CA GLN A 148 -12.00 10.51 -0.79
C GLN A 148 -13.34 9.90 -1.22
N GLU A 149 -13.91 10.40 -2.33
CA GLU A 149 -15.16 9.87 -2.87
C GLU A 149 -15.03 8.41 -3.34
N MET A 150 -13.92 8.07 -4.01
CA MET A 150 -13.63 6.69 -4.42
C MET A 150 -13.54 5.75 -3.23
N LEU A 151 -12.85 6.18 -2.16
CA LEU A 151 -12.69 5.40 -0.94
C LEU A 151 -14.02 5.25 -0.18
N ALA A 152 -14.85 6.29 -0.15
CA ALA A 152 -16.17 6.24 0.48
C ALA A 152 -17.12 5.26 -0.24
N LYS A 153 -17.10 5.23 -1.58
CA LYS A 153 -17.86 4.27 -2.38
C LYS A 153 -17.41 2.83 -2.13
N ALA A 154 -16.09 2.59 -2.10
CA ALA A 154 -15.53 1.28 -1.81
C ALA A 154 -15.94 0.78 -0.41
N LYS A 155 -15.99 1.67 0.60
CA LYS A 155 -16.46 1.34 1.95
C LYS A 155 -17.91 0.91 2.00
N GLY A 156 -18.78 1.54 1.22
CA GLY A 156 -20.22 1.23 1.18
C GLY A 156 -20.54 -0.17 0.67
N GLN A 157 -19.60 -0.84 -0.01
CA GLN A 157 -19.77 -2.20 -0.54
C GLN A 157 -19.23 -3.30 0.38
N MET A 158 -18.44 -2.91 1.39
CA MET A 158 -17.92 -3.87 2.39
C MET A 158 -18.85 -4.10 3.58
N ASN A 159 -19.99 -3.43 3.61
CA ASN A 159 -21.09 -3.64 4.56
C ASN A 159 -22.22 -4.39 3.88
#